data_4f56e7660e355dbad962ebb13814d492
#
_entry.id   4f56e7660e355dbad962ebb13814d492
#
_cell.length_a   1.000
_cell.length_b   1.000
_cell.length_c   1.000
_cell.angle_alpha   90.00
_cell.angle_beta   90.00
_cell.angle_gamma   90.00
#
_symmetry.space_group_name_H-M   'P 1'
#
loop_
_entity.id
_entity.type
_entity.pdbx_description
1 polymer ?
#
loop_
_entity_poly.entity_id
_entity_poly.type
_entity_poly.pdbx_seq_one_letter_code
_entity_poly.pdbx_strand_id
1 'polypeptide(L)'
;MAYKIMVIDDEQMILDMLRDQFELKQYQVITAKSATEAISKLNTQPNLILLDINMPNMDGLQLCQKIRNDVTCPILFLTARLEEADRVAGLRAGGDDYIMKPFSLAELMARVDAHLRREERLQRKITTRFFGNLAIDYAARTLRVKGQSVELAKIEFDIVEFLSLHPGQVFSRETIYERVRGLDGMADNAVIKEHIRRIRNKLGEGCIETVWGCGYKWAV
;
A
#
# COMPACT_ATOMS: atom_id res chain seq x y z
N MET A 1 4.18 -6.94 -8.59
CA MET A 1 4.54 -7.95 -7.56
C MET A 1 3.34 -8.87 -7.39
N ALA A 2 3.55 -10.17 -7.18
CA ALA A 2 2.46 -11.10 -6.88
C ALA A 2 2.02 -10.92 -5.43
N TYR A 3 0.70 -10.94 -5.15
CA TYR A 3 0.20 -10.92 -3.78
C TYR A 3 0.52 -12.23 -3.06
N LYS A 4 0.79 -12.13 -1.77
CA LYS A 4 0.99 -13.28 -0.88
C LYS A 4 -0.26 -13.51 -0.04
N ILE A 5 -0.88 -14.66 -0.19
CA ILE A 5 -2.07 -15.05 0.57
C ILE A 5 -1.65 -16.13 1.58
N MET A 6 -1.88 -15.90 2.86
CA MET A 6 -1.70 -16.93 3.87
C MET A 6 -3.04 -17.61 4.14
N VAL A 7 -3.06 -18.93 4.06
CA VAL A 7 -4.23 -19.77 4.36
C VAL A 7 -3.94 -20.61 5.59
N ILE A 8 -4.78 -20.48 6.61
CA ILE A 8 -4.61 -21.15 7.91
C ILE A 8 -5.87 -21.98 8.18
N ASP A 9 -5.74 -23.29 8.13
CA ASP A 9 -6.83 -24.25 8.28
C ASP A 9 -6.23 -25.59 8.68
N ASP A 10 -6.79 -26.34 9.63
CA ASP A 10 -6.28 -27.66 10.03
C ASP A 10 -6.61 -28.77 9.02
N GLU A 11 -7.59 -28.54 8.14
CA GLU A 11 -7.99 -29.45 7.07
C GLU A 11 -7.06 -29.31 5.83
N GLN A 12 -6.21 -30.33 5.60
CA GLN A 12 -5.31 -30.35 4.44
C GLN A 12 -6.02 -30.15 3.10
N MET A 13 -7.22 -30.74 2.96
CA MET A 13 -8.01 -30.64 1.73
C MET A 13 -8.38 -29.18 1.39
N ILE A 14 -8.72 -28.39 2.41
CA ILE A 14 -9.02 -26.95 2.26
C ILE A 14 -7.77 -26.18 1.85
N LEU A 15 -6.64 -26.47 2.51
CA LEU A 15 -5.36 -25.83 2.18
C LEU A 15 -4.95 -26.10 0.72
N ASP A 16 -5.04 -27.35 0.26
CA ASP A 16 -4.65 -27.72 -1.09
C ASP A 16 -5.60 -27.11 -2.13
N MET A 17 -6.91 -27.20 -1.89
CA MET A 17 -7.91 -26.59 -2.77
C MET A 17 -7.71 -25.08 -2.92
N LEU A 18 -7.50 -24.37 -1.82
CA LEU A 18 -7.31 -22.93 -1.87
C LEU A 18 -5.96 -22.54 -2.47
N ARG A 19 -4.91 -23.32 -2.20
CA ARG A 19 -3.60 -23.13 -2.85
C ARG A 19 -3.74 -23.18 -4.36
N ASP A 20 -4.31 -24.26 -4.89
CA ASP A 20 -4.47 -24.45 -6.33
C ASP A 20 -5.24 -23.28 -6.96
N GLN A 21 -6.32 -22.82 -6.33
CA GLN A 21 -7.14 -21.73 -6.85
C GLN A 21 -6.40 -20.37 -6.85
N PHE A 22 -5.63 -20.09 -5.80
CA PHE A 22 -4.87 -18.83 -5.73
C PHE A 22 -3.64 -18.83 -6.64
N GLU A 23 -2.96 -19.98 -6.78
CA GLU A 23 -1.82 -20.13 -7.71
C GLU A 23 -2.25 -19.98 -9.17
N LEU A 24 -3.44 -20.44 -9.55
CA LEU A 24 -4.01 -20.18 -10.88
C LEU A 24 -4.16 -18.68 -11.19
N LYS A 25 -4.34 -17.85 -10.16
CA LYS A 25 -4.34 -16.37 -10.27
C LYS A 25 -2.96 -15.73 -10.08
N GLN A 26 -1.91 -16.54 -10.09
CA GLN A 26 -0.52 -16.09 -9.90
C GLN A 26 -0.27 -15.43 -8.53
N TYR A 27 -1.05 -15.77 -7.50
CA TYR A 27 -0.77 -15.39 -6.12
C TYR A 27 0.26 -16.35 -5.51
N GLN A 28 1.11 -15.86 -4.63
CA GLN A 28 1.95 -16.70 -3.80
C GLN A 28 1.14 -17.19 -2.60
N VAL A 29 1.11 -18.50 -2.37
CA VAL A 29 0.31 -19.07 -1.28
C VAL A 29 1.21 -19.61 -0.18
N ILE A 30 0.90 -19.24 1.05
CA ILE A 30 1.55 -19.69 2.27
C ILE A 30 0.49 -20.44 3.06
N THR A 31 0.71 -21.70 3.37
CA THR A 31 -0.25 -22.51 4.15
C THR A 31 0.27 -22.77 5.54
N ALA A 32 -0.64 -22.87 6.52
CA ALA A 32 -0.35 -23.28 7.88
C ALA A 32 -1.51 -24.14 8.42
N LYS A 33 -1.16 -25.27 9.09
CA LYS A 33 -2.15 -26.20 9.67
C LYS A 33 -2.48 -25.90 11.12
N SER A 34 -1.85 -24.93 11.72
CA SER A 34 -2.05 -24.57 13.12
C SER A 34 -1.66 -23.12 13.38
N ALA A 35 -2.14 -22.58 14.48
CA ALA A 35 -1.79 -21.25 14.95
C ALA A 35 -0.26 -21.09 15.17
N THR A 36 0.41 -22.10 15.70
CA THR A 36 1.87 -22.08 15.93
C THR A 36 2.62 -21.99 14.61
N GLU A 37 2.22 -22.78 13.61
CA GLU A 37 2.83 -22.75 12.28
C GLU A 37 2.58 -21.39 11.59
N ALA A 38 1.37 -20.85 11.70
CA ALA A 38 1.02 -19.56 11.15
C ALA A 38 1.92 -18.44 11.73
N ILE A 39 2.06 -18.38 13.04
CA ILE A 39 2.90 -17.40 13.73
C ILE A 39 4.36 -17.47 13.23
N SER A 40 4.92 -18.67 13.05
CA SER A 40 6.29 -18.83 12.55
C SER A 40 6.50 -18.33 11.13
N LYS A 41 5.41 -18.21 10.34
CA LYS A 41 5.42 -17.79 8.94
C LYS A 41 5.02 -16.33 8.73
N LEU A 42 4.66 -15.57 9.78
CA LEU A 42 4.26 -14.15 9.63
C LEU A 42 5.36 -13.26 9.07
N ASN A 43 6.63 -13.64 9.27
CA ASN A 43 7.78 -12.92 8.68
C ASN A 43 7.77 -12.88 7.15
N THR A 44 6.95 -13.71 6.49
CA THR A 44 6.74 -13.68 5.04
C THR A 44 5.96 -12.46 4.57
N GLN A 45 5.36 -11.69 5.50
CA GLN A 45 4.56 -10.48 5.25
C GLN A 45 3.42 -10.74 4.24
N PRO A 46 2.39 -11.52 4.61
CA PRO A 46 1.25 -11.77 3.75
C PRO A 46 0.47 -10.47 3.47
N ASN A 47 -0.12 -10.39 2.29
CA ASN A 47 -0.99 -9.29 1.90
C ASN A 47 -2.45 -9.51 2.32
N LEU A 48 -2.81 -10.77 2.66
CA LEU A 48 -4.12 -11.16 3.17
C LEU A 48 -3.99 -12.52 3.89
N ILE A 49 -4.75 -12.69 4.96
CA ILE A 49 -4.84 -13.94 5.72
C ILE A 49 -6.26 -14.48 5.63
N LEU A 50 -6.41 -15.73 5.19
CA LEU A 50 -7.62 -16.54 5.36
C LEU A 50 -7.41 -17.42 6.59
N LEU A 51 -8.32 -17.38 7.54
CA LEU A 51 -8.16 -18.00 8.85
C LEU A 51 -9.41 -18.80 9.24
N ASP A 52 -9.24 -20.11 9.36
CA ASP A 52 -10.31 -20.92 9.95
C ASP A 52 -10.47 -20.62 11.45
N ILE A 53 -11.71 -20.56 11.91
CA ILE A 53 -12.01 -20.35 13.33
C ILE A 53 -11.85 -21.65 14.11
N ASN A 54 -12.29 -22.78 13.55
CA ASN A 54 -12.40 -24.04 14.27
C ASN A 54 -11.12 -24.87 14.22
N MET A 55 -10.02 -24.33 14.69
CA MET A 55 -8.75 -25.09 14.78
C MET A 55 -8.52 -25.68 16.17
N PRO A 56 -7.83 -26.83 16.27
CA PRO A 56 -7.48 -27.42 17.55
C PRO A 56 -6.43 -26.60 18.32
N ASN A 57 -6.45 -26.69 19.66
CA ASN A 57 -5.56 -26.06 20.62
C ASN A 57 -5.73 -24.53 20.74
N MET A 58 -5.53 -23.77 19.67
CA MET A 58 -5.75 -22.32 19.60
C MET A 58 -6.68 -22.04 18.45
N ASP A 59 -7.88 -21.55 18.75
CA ASP A 59 -8.85 -21.20 17.74
C ASP A 59 -8.46 -19.96 16.93
N GLY A 60 -9.12 -19.75 15.79
CA GLY A 60 -8.81 -18.64 14.90
C GLY A 60 -9.05 -17.27 15.51
N LEU A 61 -10.01 -17.13 16.44
CA LEU A 61 -10.26 -15.85 17.11
C LEU A 61 -9.10 -15.48 18.04
N GLN A 62 -8.62 -16.45 18.81
CA GLN A 62 -7.47 -16.27 19.69
C GLN A 62 -6.21 -15.97 18.89
N LEU A 63 -6.00 -16.67 17.77
CA LEU A 63 -4.88 -16.40 16.88
C LEU A 63 -4.97 -14.99 16.31
N CYS A 64 -6.14 -14.58 15.82
CA CYS A 64 -6.36 -13.24 15.28
C CYS A 64 -6.00 -12.15 16.30
N GLN A 65 -6.53 -12.26 17.54
CA GLN A 65 -6.22 -11.31 18.62
C GLN A 65 -4.71 -11.22 18.88
N LYS A 66 -4.02 -12.37 18.85
CA LYS A 66 -2.59 -12.45 19.13
C LYS A 66 -1.74 -11.79 18.05
N ILE A 67 -2.11 -11.95 16.77
CA ILE A 67 -1.29 -11.46 15.65
C ILE A 67 -1.72 -10.09 15.13
N ARG A 68 -2.90 -9.58 15.52
CA ARG A 68 -3.48 -8.37 14.93
C ARG A 68 -2.59 -7.13 15.04
N ASN A 69 -1.83 -7.01 16.13
CA ASN A 69 -0.90 -5.89 16.31
C ASN A 69 0.39 -6.03 15.48
N ASP A 70 0.71 -7.23 15.02
CA ASP A 70 1.92 -7.53 14.26
C ASP A 70 1.68 -7.51 12.74
N VAL A 71 0.41 -7.59 12.30
CA VAL A 71 0.05 -7.59 10.88
C VAL A 71 -0.92 -6.46 10.56
N THR A 72 -0.72 -5.81 9.43
CA THR A 72 -1.60 -4.74 8.92
C THR A 72 -2.55 -5.23 7.84
N CYS A 73 -2.28 -6.40 7.26
CA CYS A 73 -3.08 -6.96 6.18
C CYS A 73 -4.47 -7.40 6.65
N PRO A 74 -5.47 -7.48 5.75
CA PRO A 74 -6.80 -8.01 6.07
C PRO A 74 -6.75 -9.47 6.53
N ILE A 75 -7.58 -9.78 7.56
CA ILE A 75 -7.82 -11.13 8.07
C ILE A 75 -9.27 -11.47 7.82
N LEU A 76 -9.53 -12.47 6.97
CA LEU A 76 -10.85 -12.97 6.62
C LEU A 76 -11.06 -14.33 7.27
N PHE A 77 -12.10 -14.45 8.10
CA PHE A 77 -12.41 -15.71 8.74
C PHE A 77 -13.15 -16.65 7.80
N LEU A 78 -12.75 -17.92 7.81
CA LEU A 78 -13.51 -19.04 7.24
C LEU A 78 -14.23 -19.72 8.42
N THR A 79 -15.55 -19.85 8.39
CA THR A 79 -16.29 -20.37 9.56
C THR A 79 -17.51 -21.17 9.18
N ALA A 80 -17.74 -22.28 9.86
CA ALA A 80 -19.03 -23.01 9.85
C ALA A 80 -20.02 -22.46 10.89
N ARG A 81 -19.61 -21.47 11.72
CA ARG A 81 -20.47 -20.94 12.79
C ARG A 81 -21.42 -19.88 12.24
N LEU A 82 -22.70 -20.08 12.52
CA LEU A 82 -23.82 -19.27 12.01
C LEU A 82 -24.29 -18.22 13.02
N GLU A 83 -23.85 -18.30 14.28
CA GLU A 83 -24.38 -17.44 15.34
C GLU A 83 -23.89 -16.00 15.20
N GLU A 84 -24.82 -15.06 15.37
CA GLU A 84 -24.52 -13.62 15.34
C GLU A 84 -23.46 -13.23 16.38
N ALA A 85 -23.49 -13.91 17.54
CA ALA A 85 -22.51 -13.70 18.61
C ALA A 85 -21.07 -14.00 18.17
N ASP A 86 -20.85 -15.07 17.40
CA ASP A 86 -19.53 -15.45 16.88
C ASP A 86 -19.01 -14.43 15.86
N ARG A 87 -19.90 -13.90 15.01
CA ARG A 87 -19.54 -12.84 14.04
C ARG A 87 -19.13 -11.55 14.75
N VAL A 88 -19.86 -11.15 15.79
CA VAL A 88 -19.51 -9.98 16.61
C VAL A 88 -18.19 -10.21 17.35
N ALA A 89 -17.97 -11.41 17.90
CA ALA A 89 -16.71 -11.74 18.59
C ALA A 89 -15.50 -11.62 17.69
N GLY A 90 -15.57 -12.08 16.44
CA GLY A 90 -14.45 -12.01 15.54
C GLY A 90 -14.18 -10.62 14.97
N LEU A 91 -15.23 -9.81 14.70
CA LEU A 91 -15.00 -8.39 14.38
C LEU A 91 -14.30 -7.67 15.54
N ARG A 92 -14.67 -7.98 16.79
CA ARG A 92 -13.98 -7.48 17.98
C ARG A 92 -12.55 -8.02 18.11
N ALA A 93 -12.28 -9.24 17.61
CA ALA A 93 -10.95 -9.83 17.57
C ALA A 93 -10.02 -9.17 16.54
N GLY A 94 -10.55 -8.30 15.69
CA GLY A 94 -9.79 -7.59 14.66
C GLY A 94 -9.86 -8.21 13.27
N GLY A 95 -10.80 -9.10 13.01
CA GLY A 95 -11.09 -9.61 11.66
C GLY A 95 -11.77 -8.57 10.78
N ASP A 96 -11.51 -8.63 9.49
CA ASP A 96 -12.00 -7.66 8.50
C ASP A 96 -13.22 -8.15 7.73
N ASP A 97 -13.42 -9.48 7.60
CA ASP A 97 -14.58 -10.10 6.93
C ASP A 97 -14.78 -11.55 7.37
N TYR A 98 -15.95 -12.11 6.98
CA TYR A 98 -16.36 -13.48 7.25
C TYR A 98 -16.83 -14.18 5.98
N ILE A 99 -16.41 -15.43 5.81
CA ILE A 99 -16.82 -16.31 4.72
C ILE A 99 -17.35 -17.59 5.36
N MET A 100 -18.62 -17.88 5.10
CA MET A 100 -19.28 -19.05 5.70
C MET A 100 -18.94 -20.31 4.93
N LYS A 101 -18.57 -21.38 5.65
CA LYS A 101 -18.48 -22.76 5.12
C LYS A 101 -19.87 -23.41 5.12
N PRO A 102 -20.31 -24.07 4.03
CA PRO A 102 -19.61 -24.22 2.76
C PRO A 102 -19.68 -22.94 1.92
N PHE A 103 -18.56 -22.54 1.32
CA PHE A 103 -18.46 -21.34 0.48
C PHE A 103 -18.30 -21.69 -1.00
N SER A 104 -18.76 -20.79 -1.83
CA SER A 104 -18.45 -20.81 -3.25
C SER A 104 -17.04 -20.24 -3.46
N LEU A 105 -16.20 -20.94 -4.24
CA LEU A 105 -14.87 -20.43 -4.61
C LEU A 105 -14.96 -19.07 -5.30
N ALA A 106 -15.99 -18.84 -6.12
CA ALA A 106 -16.20 -17.56 -6.80
C ALA A 106 -16.46 -16.42 -5.80
N GLU A 107 -17.27 -16.66 -4.75
CA GLU A 107 -17.51 -15.68 -3.69
C GLU A 107 -16.25 -15.39 -2.89
N LEU A 108 -15.54 -16.45 -2.44
CA LEU A 108 -14.30 -16.31 -1.69
C LEU A 108 -13.27 -15.45 -2.48
N MET A 109 -13.08 -15.80 -3.75
CA MET A 109 -12.14 -15.06 -4.60
C MET A 109 -12.55 -13.60 -4.81
N ALA A 110 -13.86 -13.33 -4.98
CA ALA A 110 -14.35 -11.96 -5.13
C ALA A 110 -14.12 -11.11 -3.87
N ARG A 111 -14.30 -11.69 -2.68
CA ARG A 111 -14.02 -11.03 -1.38
C ARG A 111 -12.53 -10.76 -1.21
N VAL A 112 -11.67 -11.75 -1.45
CA VAL A 112 -10.21 -11.59 -1.41
C VAL A 112 -9.76 -10.47 -2.34
N ASP A 113 -10.21 -10.48 -3.60
CA ASP A 113 -9.88 -9.43 -4.57
C ASP A 113 -10.39 -8.04 -4.13
N ALA A 114 -11.55 -7.97 -3.47
CA ALA A 114 -12.10 -6.71 -2.96
C ALA A 114 -11.25 -6.13 -1.83
N HIS A 115 -10.82 -6.98 -0.87
CA HIS A 115 -9.95 -6.56 0.23
C HIS A 115 -8.56 -6.14 -0.27
N LEU A 116 -7.93 -6.91 -1.16
CA LEU A 116 -6.64 -6.53 -1.74
C LEU A 116 -6.71 -5.18 -2.47
N ARG A 117 -7.76 -4.96 -3.29
CA ARG A 117 -7.97 -3.65 -3.94
C ARG A 117 -8.21 -2.51 -2.94
N ARG A 118 -8.86 -2.79 -1.81
CA ARG A 118 -9.08 -1.79 -0.75
C ARG A 118 -7.75 -1.38 -0.13
N GLU A 119 -6.88 -2.34 0.19
CA GLU A 119 -5.54 -2.09 0.73
C GLU A 119 -4.67 -1.29 -0.25
N GLU A 120 -4.67 -1.64 -1.54
CA GLU A 120 -3.98 -0.85 -2.56
C GLU A 120 -4.45 0.61 -2.59
N ARG A 121 -5.77 0.83 -2.49
CA ARG A 121 -6.33 2.19 -2.48
C ARG A 121 -5.91 2.96 -1.25
N LEU A 122 -5.83 2.31 -0.08
CA LEU A 122 -5.36 2.94 1.15
C LEU A 122 -3.88 3.30 1.05
N GLN A 123 -3.04 2.39 0.57
CA GLN A 123 -1.63 2.65 0.33
C GLN A 123 -1.41 3.78 -0.69
N ARG A 124 -2.16 3.78 -1.80
CA ARG A 124 -2.11 4.88 -2.78
C ARG A 124 -2.54 6.22 -2.18
N LYS A 125 -3.53 6.26 -1.28
CA LYS A 125 -3.91 7.49 -0.58
C LYS A 125 -2.81 8.02 0.33
N ILE A 126 -2.03 7.14 0.96
CA ILE A 126 -0.90 7.52 1.82
C ILE A 126 0.25 8.09 0.98
N THR A 127 0.46 7.56 -0.23
CA THR A 127 1.55 7.99 -1.12
C THR A 127 1.16 9.13 -2.06
N THR A 128 -0.15 9.38 -2.24
CA THR A 128 -0.64 10.45 -3.13
C THR A 128 -1.02 11.69 -2.33
N ARG A 129 -0.41 12.83 -2.66
CA ARG A 129 -0.83 14.15 -2.17
C ARG A 129 -1.53 14.96 -3.26
N PHE A 130 -2.51 15.73 -2.83
CA PHE A 130 -3.28 16.61 -3.70
C PHE A 130 -2.97 18.08 -3.39
N PHE A 131 -2.70 18.86 -4.43
CA PHE A 131 -2.46 20.29 -4.36
C PHE A 131 -3.36 20.96 -5.41
N GLY A 132 -4.58 21.33 -5.00
CA GLY A 132 -5.60 21.83 -5.93
C GLY A 132 -5.90 20.79 -7.04
N ASN A 133 -5.59 21.13 -8.29
CA ASN A 133 -5.81 20.26 -9.45
C ASN A 133 -4.65 19.29 -9.74
N LEU A 134 -3.61 19.32 -8.91
CA LEU A 134 -2.41 18.49 -9.04
C LEU A 134 -2.50 17.32 -8.09
N ALA A 135 -2.24 16.10 -8.56
CA ALA A 135 -2.10 14.89 -7.76
C ALA A 135 -0.70 14.28 -7.99
N ILE A 136 0.05 14.09 -6.93
CA ILE A 136 1.41 13.51 -6.97
C ILE A 136 1.39 12.18 -6.23
N ASP A 137 1.67 11.09 -6.93
CA ASP A 137 1.91 9.78 -6.32
C ASP A 137 3.42 9.55 -6.21
N TYR A 138 3.93 9.67 -5.00
CA TYR A 138 5.37 9.57 -4.74
C TYR A 138 5.90 8.15 -4.89
N ALA A 139 5.10 7.13 -4.53
CA ALA A 139 5.51 5.73 -4.67
C ALA A 139 5.58 5.27 -6.13
N ALA A 140 4.56 5.63 -6.90
CA ALA A 140 4.51 5.33 -8.33
C ALA A 140 5.36 6.31 -9.17
N ARG A 141 5.86 7.41 -8.57
CA ARG A 141 6.55 8.51 -9.26
C ARG A 141 5.74 9.06 -10.44
N THR A 142 4.43 9.21 -10.26
CA THR A 142 3.52 9.72 -11.27
C THR A 142 2.83 11.00 -10.81
N LEU A 143 2.44 11.81 -11.80
CA LEU A 143 1.83 13.10 -11.56
C LEU A 143 0.65 13.31 -12.52
N ARG A 144 -0.43 13.93 -12.02
CA ARG A 144 -1.60 14.28 -12.81
C ARG A 144 -2.00 15.72 -12.55
N VAL A 145 -2.32 16.43 -13.65
CA VAL A 145 -2.88 17.78 -13.61
C VAL A 145 -4.30 17.72 -14.17
N LYS A 146 -5.30 18.14 -13.41
CA LYS A 146 -6.72 18.05 -13.80
C LYS A 146 -7.13 16.64 -14.27
N GLY A 147 -6.58 15.59 -13.62
CA GLY A 147 -6.83 14.19 -13.94
C GLY A 147 -6.03 13.60 -15.10
N GLN A 148 -5.33 14.41 -15.89
CA GLN A 148 -4.49 13.96 -16.99
C GLN A 148 -3.06 13.69 -16.51
N SER A 149 -2.46 12.58 -16.96
CA SER A 149 -1.08 12.23 -16.62
C SER A 149 -0.11 13.19 -17.30
N VAL A 150 0.88 13.64 -16.53
CA VAL A 150 1.96 14.50 -17.02
C VAL A 150 3.30 13.81 -16.77
N GLU A 151 4.06 13.63 -17.84
CA GLU A 151 5.39 13.02 -17.75
C GLU A 151 6.46 14.04 -17.36
N LEU A 152 7.17 13.72 -16.28
CA LEU A 152 8.34 14.45 -15.82
C LEU A 152 9.60 13.62 -16.06
N ALA A 153 10.71 14.29 -16.42
CA ALA A 153 12.02 13.65 -16.36
C ALA A 153 12.35 13.29 -14.90
N LYS A 154 13.24 12.31 -14.69
CA LYS A 154 13.63 11.85 -13.35
C LYS A 154 14.00 13.01 -12.42
N ILE A 155 14.86 13.91 -12.87
CA ILE A 155 15.31 15.07 -12.09
C ILE A 155 14.15 16.06 -11.82
N GLU A 156 13.25 16.27 -12.80
CA GLU A 156 12.09 17.13 -12.62
C GLU A 156 11.16 16.57 -11.55
N PHE A 157 10.94 15.25 -11.54
CA PHE A 157 10.13 14.59 -10.51
C PHE A 157 10.82 14.69 -9.14
N ASP A 158 12.11 14.45 -9.04
CA ASP A 158 12.88 14.55 -7.78
C ASP A 158 12.78 15.97 -7.17
N ILE A 159 12.82 17.01 -8.00
CA ILE A 159 12.62 18.42 -7.56
C ILE A 159 11.19 18.62 -7.06
N VAL A 160 10.20 18.15 -7.80
CA VAL A 160 8.78 18.25 -7.42
C VAL A 160 8.53 17.52 -6.12
N GLU A 161 9.02 16.29 -5.98
CA GLU A 161 8.93 15.49 -4.77
C GLU A 161 9.53 16.24 -3.58
N PHE A 162 10.78 16.68 -3.70
CA PHE A 162 11.48 17.38 -2.62
C PHE A 162 10.73 18.64 -2.18
N LEU A 163 10.32 19.50 -3.10
CA LEU A 163 9.65 20.76 -2.75
C LEU A 163 8.24 20.53 -2.21
N SER A 164 7.48 19.61 -2.82
CA SER A 164 6.08 19.34 -2.43
C SER A 164 5.94 18.59 -1.10
N LEU A 165 6.97 17.87 -0.67
CA LEU A 165 7.03 17.28 0.67
C LEU A 165 7.24 18.34 1.77
N HIS A 166 7.74 19.53 1.40
CA HIS A 166 8.02 20.65 2.31
C HIS A 166 7.28 21.94 1.87
N PRO A 167 5.93 21.94 1.85
CA PRO A 167 5.17 23.07 1.33
C PRO A 167 5.45 24.34 2.13
N GLY A 168 5.60 25.46 1.43
CA GLY A 168 5.88 26.78 2.02
C GLY A 168 7.32 27.01 2.46
N GLN A 169 8.16 25.96 2.57
CA GLN A 169 9.57 26.10 2.93
C GLN A 169 10.39 26.54 1.72
N VAL A 170 11.27 27.52 1.92
CA VAL A 170 12.15 28.06 0.88
C VAL A 170 13.47 27.29 0.90
N PHE A 171 13.91 26.85 -0.29
CA PHE A 171 15.18 26.17 -0.48
C PHE A 171 16.03 26.89 -1.51
N SER A 172 17.32 27.03 -1.22
CA SER A 172 18.28 27.60 -2.18
C SER A 172 18.49 26.66 -3.37
N ARG A 173 19.03 27.18 -4.45
CA ARG A 173 19.36 26.36 -5.65
C ARG A 173 20.37 25.28 -5.31
N GLU A 174 21.33 25.62 -4.49
CA GLU A 174 22.39 24.73 -4.00
C GLU A 174 21.77 23.56 -3.22
N THR A 175 20.89 23.86 -2.27
CA THR A 175 20.19 22.83 -1.48
C THR A 175 19.35 21.90 -2.34
N ILE A 176 18.63 22.45 -3.33
CA ILE A 176 17.82 21.63 -4.26
C ILE A 176 18.74 20.74 -5.10
N TYR A 177 19.84 21.29 -5.61
CA TYR A 177 20.80 20.55 -6.42
C TYR A 177 21.42 19.37 -5.67
N GLU A 178 21.95 19.62 -4.46
CA GLU A 178 22.53 18.60 -3.59
C GLU A 178 21.55 17.47 -3.29
N ARG A 179 20.29 17.83 -3.02
CA ARG A 179 19.27 16.86 -2.66
C ARG A 179 18.85 15.94 -3.82
N VAL A 180 18.84 16.48 -5.05
CA VAL A 180 18.33 15.79 -6.23
C VAL A 180 19.39 14.96 -6.95
N ARG A 181 20.66 15.38 -6.96
CA ARG A 181 21.74 14.67 -7.64
C ARG A 181 22.62 13.79 -6.75
N GLY A 182 22.52 13.91 -5.43
CA GLY A 182 23.50 13.27 -4.55
C GLY A 182 24.87 13.98 -4.62
N LEU A 183 25.91 13.35 -4.04
CA LEU A 183 27.24 13.96 -3.85
C LEU A 183 28.12 14.08 -5.11
N ASP A 184 27.63 13.71 -6.30
CA ASP A 184 28.41 13.66 -7.52
C ASP A 184 28.21 14.89 -8.43
N GLY A 185 29.08 15.85 -8.35
CA GLY A 185 29.28 16.86 -9.39
C GLY A 185 29.30 18.33 -8.93
N MET A 186 30.05 19.18 -9.64
CA MET A 186 30.05 20.63 -9.43
C MET A 186 28.65 21.21 -9.62
N ALA A 187 28.18 21.96 -8.62
CA ALA A 187 26.87 22.58 -8.63
C ALA A 187 26.82 23.68 -9.71
N ASP A 188 26.13 23.39 -10.81
CA ASP A 188 25.75 24.44 -11.76
C ASP A 188 24.32 24.92 -11.43
N ASN A 189 24.27 26.08 -10.76
CA ASN A 189 23.02 26.74 -10.37
C ASN A 189 22.08 27.09 -11.55
N ALA A 190 22.63 27.17 -12.77
CA ALA A 190 21.87 27.42 -13.98
C ALA A 190 20.94 26.24 -14.35
N VAL A 191 21.35 25.02 -14.02
CA VAL A 191 20.62 23.79 -14.33
C VAL A 191 19.29 23.72 -13.55
N ILE A 192 19.30 24.09 -12.27
CA ILE A 192 18.05 24.09 -11.45
C ILE A 192 17.04 25.08 -11.99
N LYS A 193 17.47 26.29 -12.40
CA LYS A 193 16.58 27.29 -13.01
C LYS A 193 15.89 26.75 -14.26
N GLU A 194 16.61 26.02 -15.11
CA GLU A 194 16.03 25.45 -16.33
C GLU A 194 15.03 24.31 -16.01
N HIS A 195 15.34 23.44 -15.04
CA HIS A 195 14.40 22.41 -14.60
C HIS A 195 13.12 23.03 -14.00
N ILE A 196 13.25 24.04 -13.15
CA ILE A 196 12.08 24.76 -12.59
C ILE A 196 11.24 25.35 -13.71
N ARG A 197 11.85 25.96 -14.74
CA ARG A 197 11.11 26.48 -15.90
C ARG A 197 10.33 25.38 -16.62
N ARG A 198 10.97 24.22 -16.86
CA ARG A 198 10.31 23.07 -17.51
C ARG A 198 9.17 22.50 -16.67
N ILE A 199 9.35 22.39 -15.36
CA ILE A 199 8.30 21.96 -14.43
C ILE A 199 7.12 22.92 -14.50
N ARG A 200 7.32 24.22 -14.43
CA ARG A 200 6.25 25.22 -14.53
C ARG A 200 5.48 25.13 -15.86
N ASN A 201 6.18 24.92 -16.96
CA ASN A 201 5.55 24.75 -18.27
C ASN A 201 4.63 23.51 -18.32
N LYS A 202 4.95 22.45 -17.58
CA LYS A 202 4.18 21.20 -17.52
C LYS A 202 3.06 21.22 -16.48
N LEU A 203 3.30 21.84 -15.33
CA LEU A 203 2.37 21.81 -14.17
C LEU A 203 1.58 23.12 -13.98
N GLY A 204 2.03 24.20 -14.59
CA GLY A 204 1.55 25.55 -14.35
C GLY A 204 2.46 26.36 -13.43
N GLU A 205 2.49 27.67 -13.62
CA GLU A 205 3.41 28.58 -12.91
C GLU A 205 3.13 28.67 -11.41
N GLY A 206 1.89 28.35 -10.99
CA GLY A 206 1.48 28.45 -9.59
C GLY A 206 2.01 27.38 -8.64
N CYS A 207 2.63 26.29 -9.14
CA CYS A 207 3.06 25.18 -8.28
C CYS A 207 4.39 25.45 -7.54
N ILE A 208 5.31 26.20 -8.13
CA ILE A 208 6.59 26.57 -7.56
C ILE A 208 6.77 28.07 -7.61
N GLU A 209 6.91 28.71 -6.47
CA GLU A 209 7.15 30.15 -6.35
C GLU A 209 8.64 30.46 -6.24
N THR A 210 9.08 31.56 -6.89
CA THR A 210 10.44 32.08 -6.74
C THR A 210 10.47 33.08 -5.58
N VAL A 211 11.33 32.84 -4.61
CA VAL A 211 11.62 33.80 -3.55
C VAL A 211 12.94 34.49 -3.91
N TRP A 212 12.83 35.75 -4.31
CA TRP A 212 13.95 36.51 -4.83
C TRP A 212 15.12 36.59 -3.83
N GLY A 213 16.31 36.27 -4.31
CA GLY A 213 17.51 36.23 -3.48
C GLY A 213 17.65 34.97 -2.59
N CYS A 214 16.61 34.16 -2.42
CA CYS A 214 16.61 33.01 -1.51
C CYS A 214 16.49 31.66 -2.22
N GLY A 215 15.67 31.55 -3.29
CA GLY A 215 15.48 30.28 -4.00
C GLY A 215 14.05 30.01 -4.42
N TYR A 216 13.59 28.79 -4.16
CA TYR A 216 12.25 28.30 -4.58
C TYR A 216 11.51 27.66 -3.41
N LYS A 217 10.19 27.73 -3.45
CA LYS A 217 9.30 27.01 -2.54
C LYS A 217 8.13 26.38 -3.29
N TRP A 218 7.56 25.34 -2.75
CA TRP A 218 6.28 24.81 -3.22
C TRP A 218 5.17 25.75 -2.76
N ALA A 219 4.43 26.28 -3.73
CA ALA A 219 3.26 27.11 -3.45
C ALA A 219 2.05 26.18 -3.23
N VAL A 220 1.35 26.36 -2.13
CA VAL A 220 0.16 25.58 -1.75
C VAL A 220 -1.07 26.28 -2.28
#